data_f3ce03cd88abe06c5670bfdae0bb3d1a
#
_entry.id   f3ce03cd88abe06c5670bfdae0bb3d1a
#
_cell.length_a   1.000
_cell.length_b   1.000
_cell.length_c   1.000
_cell.angle_alpha   90.00
_cell.angle_beta   90.00
_cell.angle_gamma   90.00
#
_symmetry.space_group_name_H-M   'P 1'
#
loop_
_entity.id
_entity.type
_entity.pdbx_description
1 polymer ?
#
loop_
_entity_poly.entity_id
_entity_poly.type
_entity_poly.pdbx_seq_one_letter_code
_entity_poly.pdbx_strand_id
1 'polypeptide(L)'
;GGEGAASFPKAAAKSLSSLTVLDCVLDAVSGILFFALQIALSVLVFQAYRNKALTKRLLLIAMGLHFASYLPSGLYYSKWIPHLVSILLLLAVVIIAALFASDIYKKMGISEKKREEERRKTAPTIEEKNWAFATKKLSNLEEEKKEKD
;
A
#
# COMPACT_ATOMS: atom_id res chain seq x y z
N GLY A 1 43.53 -3.57 -34.99
CA GLY A 1 42.45 -2.70 -35.20
C GLY A 1 41.50 -2.73 -34.02
N GLY A 2 41.60 -1.75 -33.15
CA GLY A 2 40.71 -1.60 -32.01
C GLY A 2 39.78 -0.40 -32.25
N GLU A 3 38.65 -0.61 -32.91
CA GLU A 3 37.57 0.37 -33.02
C GLU A 3 36.29 -0.22 -32.45
N GLY A 4 36.23 -0.23 -31.10
CA GLY A 4 35.06 -0.64 -30.34
C GLY A 4 34.82 0.21 -29.13
N ALA A 5 35.39 1.41 -29.07
CA ALA A 5 34.96 2.40 -28.08
C ALA A 5 33.57 2.88 -28.54
N ALA A 6 32.52 2.34 -27.87
CA ALA A 6 31.16 2.82 -28.04
C ALA A 6 31.18 4.35 -27.86
N SER A 7 31.10 5.08 -28.94
CA SER A 7 30.99 6.52 -28.92
C SER A 7 29.67 6.84 -28.24
N PHE A 8 29.75 7.28 -27.01
CA PHE A 8 28.61 7.86 -26.31
C PHE A 8 27.93 8.83 -27.25
N PRO A 9 26.62 8.68 -27.54
CA PRO A 9 25.96 9.56 -28.46
C PRO A 9 26.23 11.02 -28.04
N LYS A 10 26.75 11.85 -28.93
CA LYS A 10 27.08 13.26 -28.68
C LYS A 10 25.90 14.02 -28.04
N ALA A 11 24.69 13.59 -28.34
CA ALA A 11 23.47 14.09 -27.72
C ALA A 11 23.41 13.83 -26.18
N ALA A 12 23.84 12.65 -25.72
CA ALA A 12 23.87 12.31 -24.27
C ALA A 12 24.95 13.12 -23.54
N ALA A 13 26.13 13.30 -24.15
CA ALA A 13 27.19 14.13 -23.59
C ALA A 13 26.78 15.61 -23.49
N LYS A 14 26.03 16.13 -24.47
CA LYS A 14 25.52 17.50 -24.46
C LYS A 14 24.42 17.71 -23.41
N SER A 15 23.53 16.73 -23.21
CA SER A 15 22.52 16.80 -22.16
C SER A 15 23.12 16.73 -20.75
N LEU A 16 24.17 15.91 -20.56
CA LEU A 16 24.90 15.85 -19.29
C LEU A 16 25.63 17.15 -18.94
N SER A 17 26.22 17.81 -19.96
CA SER A 17 26.93 19.09 -19.75
C SER A 17 26.00 20.28 -19.48
N SER A 18 24.71 20.16 -19.78
CA SER A 18 23.69 21.20 -19.53
C SER A 18 22.95 21.03 -18.21
N LEU A 19 23.18 19.93 -17.47
CA LEU A 19 22.58 19.71 -16.16
C LEU A 19 23.17 20.69 -15.15
N THR A 20 22.30 21.49 -14.56
CA THR A 20 22.68 22.35 -13.44
C THR A 20 22.59 21.58 -12.12
N VAL A 21 23.32 22.00 -11.09
CA VAL A 21 23.22 21.43 -9.74
C VAL A 21 21.77 21.49 -9.24
N LEU A 22 21.04 22.55 -9.63
CA LEU A 22 19.62 22.69 -9.30
C LEU A 22 18.78 21.58 -9.90
N ASP A 23 19.01 21.20 -11.16
CA ASP A 23 18.26 20.10 -11.80
C ASP A 23 18.50 18.78 -11.08
N CYS A 24 19.73 18.50 -10.68
CA CYS A 24 20.05 17.28 -9.91
C CYS A 24 19.34 17.26 -8.54
N VAL A 25 19.26 18.40 -7.85
CA VAL A 25 18.55 18.51 -6.57
C VAL A 25 17.05 18.31 -6.77
N LEU A 26 16.47 18.92 -7.79
CA LEU A 26 15.05 18.78 -8.10
C LEU A 26 14.69 17.33 -8.50
N ASP A 27 15.53 16.65 -9.26
CA ASP A 27 15.36 15.23 -9.58
C ASP A 27 15.44 14.35 -8.32
N ALA A 28 16.37 14.63 -7.42
CA ALA A 28 16.47 13.90 -6.16
C ALA A 28 15.22 14.09 -5.29
N VAL A 29 14.70 15.32 -5.20
CA VAL A 29 13.42 15.60 -4.50
C VAL A 29 12.27 14.84 -5.15
N SER A 30 12.18 14.83 -6.47
CA SER A 30 11.16 14.05 -7.19
C SER A 30 11.25 12.57 -6.87
N GLY A 31 12.46 12.01 -6.81
CA GLY A 31 12.69 10.60 -6.43
C GLY A 31 12.18 10.28 -5.02
N ILE A 32 12.44 11.16 -4.06
CA ILE A 32 11.93 11.01 -2.69
C ILE A 32 10.39 11.05 -2.65
N LEU A 33 9.78 11.96 -3.39
CA LEU A 33 8.32 12.06 -3.49
C LEU A 33 7.70 10.81 -4.12
N PHE A 34 8.30 10.27 -5.18
CA PHE A 34 7.87 8.99 -5.75
C PHE A 34 7.99 7.85 -4.77
N PHE A 35 9.06 7.78 -4.00
CA PHE A 35 9.22 6.77 -2.96
C PHE A 35 8.14 6.86 -1.87
N ALA A 36 7.86 8.06 -1.38
CA ALA A 36 6.77 8.31 -0.42
C ALA A 36 5.40 7.90 -0.99
N LEU A 37 5.15 8.20 -2.27
CA LEU A 37 3.94 7.79 -2.95
C LEU A 37 3.82 6.26 -3.01
N GLN A 38 4.90 5.54 -3.33
CA GLN A 38 4.90 4.07 -3.38
C GLN A 38 4.55 3.46 -2.02
N ILE A 39 5.05 4.04 -0.93
CA ILE A 39 4.67 3.61 0.43
C ILE A 39 3.16 3.80 0.65
N ALA A 40 2.62 4.99 0.34
CA ALA A 40 1.20 5.27 0.51
C ALA A 40 0.31 4.34 -0.33
N LEU A 41 0.68 4.10 -1.59
CA LEU A 41 -0.02 3.16 -2.48
C LEU A 41 0.06 1.72 -1.99
N SER A 42 1.19 1.29 -1.45
CA SER A 42 1.36 -0.05 -0.88
C SER A 42 0.42 -0.25 0.32
N VAL A 43 0.27 0.77 1.18
CA VAL A 43 -0.69 0.73 2.28
C VAL A 43 -2.13 0.61 1.74
N LEU A 44 -2.50 1.38 0.71
CA LEU A 44 -3.84 1.30 0.11
C LEU A 44 -4.13 -0.08 -0.50
N VAL A 45 -3.18 -0.65 -1.22
CA VAL A 45 -3.30 -2.00 -1.82
C VAL A 45 -3.40 -3.07 -0.73
N PHE A 46 -2.58 -2.98 0.31
CA PHE A 46 -2.63 -3.91 1.44
C PHE A 46 -4.00 -3.85 2.14
N GLN A 47 -4.55 -2.67 2.33
CA GLN A 47 -5.87 -2.48 2.91
C GLN A 47 -7.00 -2.98 1.99
N ALA A 48 -6.85 -2.81 0.68
CA ALA A 48 -7.75 -3.39 -0.31
C ALA A 48 -7.81 -4.91 -0.18
N TYR A 49 -6.68 -5.56 0.00
CA TYR A 49 -6.60 -7.01 0.16
C TYR A 49 -7.28 -7.50 1.45
N ARG A 50 -7.12 -6.78 2.55
CA ARG A 50 -7.75 -7.12 3.85
C ARG A 50 -9.27 -6.94 3.86
N ASN A 51 -9.80 -5.99 3.11
CA ASN A 51 -11.24 -5.66 3.10
C ASN A 51 -11.90 -5.99 1.77
N LYS A 52 -12.40 -7.23 1.65
CA LYS A 52 -13.03 -7.75 0.42
C LYS A 52 -14.15 -6.86 -0.13
N ALA A 53 -14.90 -6.15 0.72
CA ALA A 53 -15.99 -5.28 0.32
C ALA A 53 -15.51 -4.01 -0.41
N LEU A 54 -14.34 -3.50 -0.04
CA LEU A 54 -13.76 -2.26 -0.58
C LEU A 54 -12.64 -2.50 -1.60
N THR A 55 -12.25 -3.75 -1.84
CA THR A 55 -11.10 -4.14 -2.68
C THR A 55 -11.10 -3.42 -4.02
N LYS A 56 -12.20 -3.51 -4.77
CA LYS A 56 -12.27 -2.93 -6.13
C LYS A 56 -12.12 -1.40 -6.11
N ARG A 57 -12.76 -0.72 -5.16
CA ARG A 57 -12.69 0.75 -5.04
C ARG A 57 -11.30 1.23 -4.66
N LEU A 58 -10.68 0.59 -3.66
CA LEU A 58 -9.34 0.96 -3.20
C LEU A 58 -8.28 0.68 -4.26
N LEU A 59 -8.41 -0.43 -5.00
CA LEU A 59 -7.51 -0.75 -6.10
C LEU A 59 -7.62 0.28 -7.23
N LEU A 60 -8.84 0.68 -7.60
CA LEU A 60 -9.09 1.72 -8.61
C LEU A 60 -8.48 3.06 -8.19
N ILE A 61 -8.63 3.45 -6.91
CA ILE A 61 -8.04 4.67 -6.38
C ILE A 61 -6.52 4.59 -6.42
N ALA A 62 -5.93 3.47 -5.99
CA ALA A 62 -4.48 3.27 -6.02
C ALA A 62 -3.93 3.34 -7.45
N MET A 63 -4.58 2.70 -8.42
CA MET A 63 -4.21 2.79 -9.84
C MET A 63 -4.36 4.22 -10.36
N GLY A 64 -5.46 4.89 -10.08
CA GLY A 64 -5.69 6.28 -10.49
C GLY A 64 -4.62 7.24 -9.96
N LEU A 65 -4.26 7.13 -8.68
CA LEU A 65 -3.19 7.91 -8.06
C LEU A 65 -1.82 7.59 -8.68
N HIS A 66 -1.57 6.31 -8.99
CA HIS A 66 -0.34 5.91 -9.66
C HIS A 66 -0.24 6.54 -11.06
N PHE A 67 -1.30 6.47 -11.86
CA PHE A 67 -1.32 7.15 -13.16
C PHE A 67 -1.19 8.67 -13.02
N ALA A 68 -1.90 9.28 -12.07
CA ALA A 68 -1.84 10.73 -11.82
C ALA A 68 -0.42 11.20 -11.48
N SER A 69 0.42 10.36 -10.87
CA SER A 69 1.79 10.71 -10.53
C SER A 69 2.74 10.81 -11.74
N TYR A 70 2.41 10.15 -12.84
CA TYR A 70 3.20 10.26 -14.09
C TYR A 70 2.86 11.49 -14.93
N LEU A 71 1.67 12.07 -14.76
CA LEU A 71 1.24 13.25 -15.51
C LEU A 71 2.19 14.45 -15.35
N PRO A 72 2.60 14.84 -14.12
CA PRO A 72 3.53 15.94 -13.94
C PRO A 72 4.85 15.74 -14.67
N SER A 73 5.42 14.53 -14.58
CA SER A 73 6.67 14.18 -15.28
C SER A 73 6.50 14.21 -16.79
N GLY A 74 5.40 13.66 -17.32
CA GLY A 74 5.08 13.69 -18.73
C GLY A 74 4.95 15.11 -19.29
N LEU A 75 4.27 16.00 -18.57
CA LEU A 75 4.11 17.41 -18.91
C LEU A 75 5.44 18.16 -18.87
N TYR A 76 6.31 17.86 -17.91
CA TYR A 76 7.65 18.43 -17.85
C TYR A 76 8.50 17.99 -19.03
N TYR A 77 8.57 16.70 -19.35
CA TYR A 77 9.34 16.18 -20.49
C TYR A 77 8.82 16.71 -21.84
N SER A 78 7.52 16.97 -21.94
CA SER A 78 6.91 17.62 -23.11
C SER A 78 7.16 19.13 -23.16
N LYS A 79 7.91 19.70 -22.19
CA LYS A 79 8.22 21.14 -22.06
C LYS A 79 6.99 22.05 -21.93
N TRP A 80 5.87 21.50 -21.47
CA TRP A 80 4.64 22.27 -21.24
C TRP A 80 4.66 23.02 -19.92
N ILE A 81 5.36 22.48 -18.93
CA ILE A 81 5.48 23.08 -17.58
C ILE A 81 6.95 23.12 -17.13
N PRO A 82 7.32 24.12 -16.32
CA PRO A 82 8.65 24.15 -15.69
C PRO A 82 8.80 23.02 -14.66
N HIS A 83 10.04 22.58 -14.42
CA HIS A 83 10.38 21.50 -13.51
C HIS A 83 9.81 21.71 -12.10
N LEU A 84 9.91 22.92 -11.56
CA LEU A 84 9.38 23.27 -10.24
C LEU A 84 7.86 23.02 -10.14
N VAL A 85 7.09 23.37 -11.19
CA VAL A 85 5.63 23.15 -11.22
C VAL A 85 5.32 21.67 -11.26
N SER A 86 6.10 20.88 -11.98
CA SER A 86 5.96 19.40 -12.01
C SER A 86 6.12 18.80 -10.61
N ILE A 87 7.12 19.26 -9.84
CA ILE A 87 7.36 18.79 -8.46
C ILE A 87 6.22 19.19 -7.53
N LEU A 88 5.71 20.41 -7.63
CA LEU A 88 4.56 20.86 -6.83
C LEU A 88 3.29 20.04 -7.12
N LEU A 89 3.04 19.69 -8.38
CA LEU A 89 1.94 18.80 -8.75
C LEU A 89 2.12 17.39 -8.20
N LEU A 90 3.35 16.85 -8.28
CA LEU A 90 3.67 15.55 -7.71
C LEU A 90 3.48 15.55 -6.19
N LEU A 91 3.92 16.61 -5.50
CA LEU A 91 3.72 16.78 -4.06
C LEU A 91 2.23 16.77 -3.70
N ALA A 92 1.38 17.46 -4.48
CA ALA A 92 -0.06 17.45 -4.27
C ALA A 92 -0.64 16.02 -4.38
N VAL A 93 -0.22 15.25 -5.37
CA VAL A 93 -0.64 13.84 -5.51
C VAL A 93 -0.19 13.00 -4.32
N VAL A 94 1.04 13.19 -3.82
CA VAL A 94 1.56 12.49 -2.63
C VAL A 94 0.74 12.83 -1.39
N ILE A 95 0.41 14.10 -1.18
CA ILE A 95 -0.42 14.54 -0.04
C ILE A 95 -1.81 13.89 -0.11
N ILE A 96 -2.45 13.91 -1.28
CA ILE A 96 -3.75 13.27 -1.49
C ILE A 96 -3.67 11.76 -1.16
N ALA A 97 -2.66 11.07 -1.68
CA ALA A 97 -2.46 9.65 -1.41
C ALA A 97 -2.26 9.35 0.08
N ALA A 98 -1.46 10.17 0.78
CA ALA A 98 -1.20 10.04 2.20
C ALA A 98 -2.46 10.29 3.05
N LEU A 99 -3.28 11.28 2.70
CA LEU A 99 -4.55 11.56 3.36
C LEU A 99 -5.54 10.38 3.21
N PHE A 100 -5.68 9.85 2.00
CA PHE A 100 -6.49 8.66 1.75
C PHE A 100 -6.01 7.44 2.55
N ALA A 101 -4.71 7.17 2.52
CA ALA A 101 -4.11 6.06 3.27
C ALA A 101 -4.36 6.21 4.77
N SER A 102 -4.17 7.42 5.33
CA SER A 102 -4.38 7.72 6.74
C SER A 102 -5.85 7.57 7.17
N ASP A 103 -6.81 8.09 6.38
CA ASP A 103 -8.24 7.99 6.69
C ASP A 103 -8.71 6.53 6.70
N ILE A 104 -8.29 5.76 5.72
CA ILE A 104 -8.60 4.33 5.63
C ILE A 104 -7.99 3.57 6.80
N TYR A 105 -6.73 3.86 7.18
CA TYR A 105 -6.07 3.23 8.31
C TYR A 105 -6.80 3.50 9.62
N LYS A 106 -7.23 4.75 9.88
CA LYS A 106 -8.01 5.12 11.06
C LYS A 106 -9.34 4.38 11.12
N LYS A 107 -10.09 4.34 10.02
CA LYS A 107 -11.39 3.65 9.96
C LYS A 107 -11.26 2.15 10.24
N MET A 108 -10.18 1.52 9.79
CA MET A 108 -9.94 0.10 10.03
C MET A 108 -9.52 -0.20 11.47
N GLY A 109 -8.70 0.63 12.09
CA GLY A 109 -8.34 0.48 13.49
C GLY A 109 -9.55 0.52 14.42
N ILE A 110 -10.52 1.39 14.12
CA ILE A 110 -11.79 1.46 14.85
C ILE A 110 -12.61 0.18 14.64
N SER A 111 -12.67 -0.34 13.42
CA SER A 111 -13.40 -1.57 13.10
C SER A 111 -12.79 -2.81 13.76
N GLU A 112 -11.46 -2.89 13.85
CA GLU A 112 -10.78 -4.00 14.54
C GLU A 112 -11.06 -3.98 16.05
N LYS A 113 -10.97 -2.82 16.69
CA LYS A 113 -11.31 -2.69 18.12
C LYS A 113 -12.74 -3.14 18.42
N LYS A 114 -13.72 -2.76 17.58
CA LYS A 114 -15.10 -3.22 17.74
C LYS A 114 -15.23 -4.73 17.59
N ARG A 115 -14.55 -5.34 16.63
CA ARG A 115 -14.54 -6.79 16.44
C ARG A 115 -13.89 -7.54 17.60
N GLU A 116 -12.82 -6.98 18.18
CA GLU A 116 -12.20 -7.56 19.37
C GLU A 116 -13.11 -7.47 20.59
N GLU A 117 -13.80 -6.35 20.78
CA GLU A 117 -14.79 -6.21 21.86
C GLU A 117 -15.96 -7.19 21.69
N GLU A 118 -16.47 -7.35 20.47
CA GLU A 118 -17.50 -8.34 20.17
C GLU A 118 -17.01 -9.77 20.44
N ARG A 119 -15.80 -10.09 20.00
CA ARG A 119 -15.18 -11.41 20.28
C ARG A 119 -15.01 -11.66 21.78
N ARG A 120 -14.63 -10.65 22.54
CA ARG A 120 -14.51 -10.78 24.01
C ARG A 120 -15.87 -11.00 24.66
N LYS A 121 -16.93 -10.35 24.17
CA LYS A 121 -18.30 -10.53 24.67
C LYS A 121 -18.90 -11.89 24.30
N THR A 122 -18.53 -12.43 23.15
CA THR A 122 -19.03 -13.73 22.66
C THR A 122 -18.09 -14.90 22.95
N ALA A 123 -16.92 -14.64 23.53
CA ALA A 123 -16.00 -15.70 23.93
C ALA A 123 -16.64 -16.52 25.06
N PRO A 124 -16.81 -17.84 24.90
CA PRO A 124 -17.38 -18.66 25.95
C PRO A 124 -16.51 -18.58 27.21
N THR A 125 -17.16 -18.45 28.35
CA THR A 125 -16.53 -18.41 29.65
C THR A 125 -15.73 -19.69 29.91
N ILE A 126 -14.72 -19.62 30.76
CA ILE A 126 -13.90 -20.80 31.11
C ILE A 126 -14.78 -21.94 31.63
N GLU A 127 -15.83 -21.63 32.36
CA GLU A 127 -16.83 -22.59 32.83
C GLU A 127 -17.58 -23.27 31.68
N GLU A 128 -18.05 -22.52 30.65
CA GLU A 128 -18.73 -23.09 29.50
C GLU A 128 -17.80 -24.00 28.67
N LYS A 129 -16.52 -23.66 28.57
CA LYS A 129 -15.52 -24.53 27.90
C LYS A 129 -15.30 -25.82 28.71
N ASN A 130 -15.22 -25.71 30.02
CA ASN A 130 -15.06 -26.89 30.90
C ASN A 130 -16.29 -27.80 30.87
N TRP A 131 -17.49 -27.22 30.84
CA TRP A 131 -18.75 -27.96 30.67
C TRP A 131 -18.83 -28.66 29.30
N ALA A 132 -18.50 -27.97 28.21
CA ALA A 132 -18.50 -28.56 26.86
C ALA A 132 -17.47 -29.70 26.74
N PHE A 133 -16.31 -29.57 27.39
CA PHE A 133 -15.32 -30.66 27.45
C PHE A 133 -15.78 -31.85 28.26
N ALA A 134 -16.42 -31.60 29.42
CA ALA A 134 -16.94 -32.66 30.29
C ALA A 134 -18.09 -33.45 29.62
N THR A 135 -19.01 -32.73 28.95
CA THR A 135 -20.12 -33.37 28.21
C THR A 135 -19.61 -34.23 27.05
N LYS A 136 -18.62 -33.74 26.29
CA LYS A 136 -18.02 -34.53 25.21
C LYS A 136 -17.30 -35.80 25.71
N LYS A 137 -16.67 -35.71 26.89
CA LYS A 137 -16.01 -36.87 27.49
C LYS A 137 -17.02 -37.90 27.97
N LEU A 138 -18.17 -37.47 28.53
CA LEU A 138 -19.26 -38.35 28.96
C LEU A 138 -19.90 -39.07 27.74
N SER A 139 -20.17 -38.34 26.64
CA SER A 139 -20.75 -38.96 25.43
C SER A 139 -19.83 -40.02 24.82
N ASN A 140 -18.54 -39.80 24.82
CA ASN A 140 -17.58 -40.80 24.32
C ASN A 140 -17.54 -42.06 25.21
N LEU A 141 -17.67 -41.90 26.54
CA LEU A 141 -17.70 -43.02 27.47
C LEU A 141 -19.00 -43.86 27.37
N GLU A 142 -20.12 -43.22 27.02
CA GLU A 142 -21.38 -43.89 26.76
C GLU A 142 -21.37 -44.69 25.43
N GLU A 143 -20.69 -44.14 24.41
CA GLU A 143 -20.46 -44.86 23.14
C GLU A 143 -19.57 -46.09 23.32
N GLU A 144 -18.47 -45.96 24.09
CA GLU A 144 -17.57 -47.10 24.37
C GLU A 144 -18.26 -48.20 25.20
N LYS A 145 -19.23 -47.86 26.04
CA LYS A 145 -20.01 -48.88 26.80
C LYS A 145 -20.98 -49.65 25.87
N LYS A 146 -21.59 -48.96 24.91
CA LYS A 146 -22.53 -49.61 23.95
C LYS A 146 -21.85 -50.51 22.94
N GLU A 147 -20.54 -50.35 22.70
CA GLU A 147 -19.79 -51.24 21.81
C GLU A 147 -19.30 -52.51 22.51
N LYS A 148 -19.33 -52.56 23.84
CA LYS A 148 -18.85 -53.72 24.63
C LYS A 148 -19.94 -54.64 25.14
N ASP A 149 -21.20 -54.23 25.02
CA ASP A 149 -22.42 -55.06 25.31
C ASP A 149 -22.99 -55.65 24.02
#